data_2338a63d721114b16d50b99e0a8ec30f
#
_entry.id   2338a63d721114b16d50b99e0a8ec30f
#
_cell.length_a   1.000
_cell.length_b   1.000
_cell.length_c   1.000
_cell.angle_alpha   90.00
_cell.angle_beta   90.00
_cell.angle_gamma   90.00
#
_symmetry.space_group_name_H-M   'P 1'
#
loop_
_entity.id
_entity.type
_entity.pdbx_description
1 polymer ?
#
loop_
_entity_poly.entity_id
_entity_poly.type
_entity_poly.pdbx_seq_one_letter_code
_entity_poly.pdbx_strand_id
1 'polypeptide(L)'
;MSEKRQLWLSQIEKVCTTTDLNYIDILVDQAAWQQPIVSSLQRMQPEIKWFSLFDDTPEEGLLEQAPLLMRVQLDIWQHKAWLSELMEHFSGTPRLLMLVSPLSFDLLCEHLKKISVAKWGEQFGLLRFYDTRVFPLLATDVFNLEQKKRLTDIALFWSWMDRDKSPVWLAGSFNPEVNFVMSDFEISLDDNQFERIACMSDAENIASSERFRNNAFSKEHNFSHYYRVAVRITEQGFLGDIADFIEQHHLEC
;
A
#
# COMPACT_ATOMS: atom_id res chain seq x y z
N MET A 1 21.31 -2.80 9.87
CA MET A 1 19.87 -2.99 9.60
C MET A 1 19.12 -2.92 10.92
N SER A 2 17.93 -2.24 11.02
CA SER A 2 17.19 -2.22 12.28
C SER A 2 16.62 -3.60 12.61
N GLU A 3 16.44 -3.91 13.89
CA GLU A 3 15.89 -5.19 14.36
C GLU A 3 14.52 -5.51 13.72
N LYS A 4 13.64 -4.52 13.63
CA LYS A 4 12.32 -4.68 13.01
C LYS A 4 12.38 -5.01 11.51
N ARG A 5 13.37 -4.50 10.76
CA ARG A 5 13.56 -4.88 9.35
C ARG A 5 14.10 -6.29 9.20
N GLN A 6 15.01 -6.70 10.08
CA GLN A 6 15.50 -8.09 10.10
C GLN A 6 14.35 -9.06 10.39
N LEU A 7 13.51 -8.71 11.36
CA LEU A 7 12.30 -9.47 11.68
C LEU A 7 11.38 -9.58 10.45
N TRP A 8 11.12 -8.45 9.76
CA TRP A 8 10.24 -8.45 8.58
C TRP A 8 10.79 -9.33 7.46
N LEU A 9 12.09 -9.19 7.13
CA LEU A 9 12.73 -10.04 6.12
C LEU A 9 12.67 -11.53 6.49
N SER A 10 12.94 -11.88 7.74
CA SER A 10 12.84 -13.28 8.19
C SER A 10 11.41 -13.83 8.13
N GLN A 11 10.41 -13.00 8.41
CA GLN A 11 9.01 -13.37 8.26
C GLN A 11 8.63 -13.59 6.79
N ILE A 12 9.09 -12.71 5.86
CA ILE A 12 8.90 -12.87 4.43
C ILE A 12 9.47 -14.22 3.95
N GLU A 13 10.73 -14.50 4.28
CA GLU A 13 11.38 -15.75 3.92
C GLU A 13 10.61 -16.97 4.45
N LYS A 14 10.15 -16.90 5.70
CA LYS A 14 9.36 -17.98 6.31
C LYS A 14 8.03 -18.19 5.60
N VAL A 15 7.30 -17.11 5.28
CA VAL A 15 6.01 -17.18 4.57
C VAL A 15 6.21 -17.77 3.19
N CYS A 16 7.19 -17.28 2.42
CA CYS A 16 7.48 -17.79 1.08
C CYS A 16 7.88 -19.28 1.11
N THR A 17 8.69 -19.68 2.08
CA THR A 17 9.04 -21.12 2.26
C THR A 17 7.81 -21.97 2.60
N THR A 18 6.91 -21.44 3.45
CA THR A 18 5.69 -22.19 3.86
C THR A 18 4.68 -22.33 2.72
N THR A 19 4.65 -21.36 1.80
CA THR A 19 3.75 -21.35 0.63
C THR A 19 4.38 -21.99 -0.62
N ASP A 20 5.58 -22.55 -0.51
CA ASP A 20 6.35 -23.13 -1.63
C ASP A 20 6.61 -22.14 -2.77
N LEU A 21 6.78 -20.87 -2.41
CA LEU A 21 7.13 -19.80 -3.35
C LEU A 21 8.56 -19.31 -3.04
N ASN A 22 9.41 -19.29 -4.06
CA ASN A 22 10.80 -18.82 -3.91
C ASN A 22 10.97 -17.32 -4.23
N TYR A 23 9.89 -16.56 -4.26
CA TYR A 23 9.89 -15.12 -4.57
C TYR A 23 8.91 -14.33 -3.71
N ILE A 24 9.11 -13.02 -3.70
CA ILE A 24 8.20 -12.02 -3.15
C ILE A 24 7.92 -10.95 -4.22
N ASP A 25 6.68 -10.53 -4.34
CA ASP A 25 6.29 -9.38 -5.15
C ASP A 25 6.28 -8.11 -4.30
N ILE A 26 6.78 -7.00 -4.85
CA ILE A 26 6.94 -5.75 -4.12
C ILE A 26 6.39 -4.61 -4.97
N LEU A 27 5.50 -3.82 -4.39
CA LEU A 27 5.10 -2.52 -4.91
C LEU A 27 5.91 -1.43 -4.21
N VAL A 28 6.59 -0.61 -5.01
CA VAL A 28 7.36 0.54 -4.54
C VAL A 28 6.74 1.82 -5.06
N ASP A 29 6.35 2.71 -4.15
CA ASP A 29 5.98 4.07 -4.49
C ASP A 29 7.24 4.95 -4.51
N GLN A 30 7.70 5.33 -5.70
CA GLN A 30 8.85 6.24 -5.85
C GLN A 30 8.45 7.69 -6.18
N ALA A 31 7.17 8.04 -6.08
CA ALA A 31 6.70 9.41 -6.35
C ALA A 31 7.44 10.43 -5.47
N ALA A 32 7.96 11.49 -6.09
CA ALA A 32 8.77 12.53 -5.45
C ALA A 32 10.00 12.00 -4.68
N TRP A 33 10.47 10.80 -4.97
CA TRP A 33 11.71 10.27 -4.40
C TRP A 33 12.92 10.81 -5.18
N GLN A 34 13.95 11.28 -4.48
CA GLN A 34 15.10 11.93 -5.10
C GLN A 34 16.03 10.96 -5.86
N GLN A 35 15.97 9.68 -5.57
CA GLN A 35 16.81 8.65 -6.16
C GLN A 35 15.95 7.50 -6.71
N PRO A 36 15.36 7.64 -7.92
CA PRO A 36 14.55 6.59 -8.53
C PRO A 36 15.34 5.29 -8.67
N ILE A 37 14.65 4.16 -8.43
CA ILE A 37 15.28 2.84 -8.41
C ILE A 37 15.40 2.20 -9.79
N VAL A 38 14.77 2.76 -10.83
CA VAL A 38 14.73 2.21 -12.20
C VAL A 38 16.14 1.89 -12.72
N SER A 39 17.09 2.83 -12.58
CA SER A 39 18.48 2.64 -13.02
C SER A 39 19.19 1.51 -12.28
N SER A 40 18.82 1.23 -11.03
CA SER A 40 19.34 0.11 -10.24
C SER A 40 18.76 -1.22 -10.75
N LEU A 41 17.45 -1.27 -11.00
CA LEU A 41 16.76 -2.43 -11.57
C LEU A 41 17.32 -2.83 -12.94
N GLN A 42 17.50 -1.87 -13.83
CA GLN A 42 18.02 -2.11 -15.19
C GLN A 42 19.44 -2.68 -15.22
N ARG A 43 20.23 -2.46 -14.18
CA ARG A 43 21.61 -2.97 -14.04
C ARG A 43 21.72 -4.26 -13.27
N MET A 44 20.62 -4.72 -12.66
CA MET A 44 20.65 -5.92 -11.82
C MET A 44 20.92 -7.18 -12.67
N GLN A 45 21.82 -8.04 -12.18
CA GLN A 45 22.12 -9.33 -12.78
C GLN A 45 22.23 -10.41 -11.69
N PRO A 46 21.45 -11.49 -11.77
CA PRO A 46 20.37 -11.76 -12.73
C PRO A 46 19.26 -10.70 -12.68
N GLU A 47 18.52 -10.56 -13.79
CA GLU A 47 17.49 -9.55 -13.95
C GLU A 47 16.32 -9.76 -12.95
N ILE A 48 15.88 -8.69 -12.30
CA ILE A 48 14.64 -8.65 -11.54
C ILE A 48 13.51 -8.27 -12.51
N LYS A 49 12.46 -9.09 -12.59
CA LYS A 49 11.26 -8.71 -13.34
C LYS A 49 10.60 -7.52 -12.66
N TRP A 50 10.28 -6.49 -13.43
CA TRP A 50 9.58 -5.30 -12.94
C TRP A 50 8.61 -4.73 -13.98
N PHE A 51 7.62 -3.98 -13.49
CA PHE A 51 6.58 -3.36 -14.29
C PHE A 51 6.19 -2.02 -13.68
N SER A 52 5.91 -1.02 -14.54
CA SER A 52 5.37 0.28 -14.13
C SER A 52 3.85 0.23 -14.10
N LEU A 53 3.22 0.62 -13.00
CA LEU A 53 1.75 0.73 -12.98
C LEU A 53 1.23 1.94 -13.80
N PHE A 54 2.12 2.79 -14.31
CA PHE A 54 1.76 3.86 -15.23
C PHE A 54 1.81 3.45 -16.72
N ASP A 55 2.18 2.20 -17.00
CA ASP A 55 2.20 1.67 -18.37
C ASP A 55 0.79 1.74 -18.99
N ASP A 56 0.70 2.25 -20.25
CA ASP A 56 -0.58 2.55 -20.95
C ASP A 56 -1.52 3.51 -20.21
N THR A 57 -1.02 4.35 -19.30
CA THR A 57 -1.81 5.42 -18.66
C THR A 57 -1.37 6.79 -19.15
N PRO A 58 -2.13 7.87 -18.90
CA PRO A 58 -1.68 9.23 -19.23
C PRO A 58 -0.34 9.62 -18.57
N GLU A 59 0.03 8.95 -17.46
CA GLU A 59 1.25 9.18 -16.69
C GLU A 59 2.45 8.35 -17.16
N GLU A 60 2.35 7.54 -18.23
CA GLU A 60 3.41 6.62 -18.71
C GLU A 60 4.78 7.30 -18.86
N GLY A 61 4.79 8.56 -19.32
CA GLY A 61 6.02 9.34 -19.44
C GLY A 61 6.73 9.68 -18.12
N LEU A 62 6.11 9.43 -16.96
CA LEU A 62 6.63 9.75 -15.62
C LEU A 62 7.24 8.52 -14.93
N LEU A 63 8.00 7.71 -15.64
CA LEU A 63 8.55 6.44 -15.14
C LEU A 63 9.32 6.57 -13.81
N GLU A 64 10.07 7.65 -13.62
CA GLU A 64 10.84 7.90 -12.38
C GLU A 64 9.95 8.22 -11.16
N GLN A 65 8.66 8.45 -11.39
CA GLN A 65 7.67 8.72 -10.34
C GLN A 65 6.62 7.61 -10.24
N ALA A 66 6.66 6.66 -11.17
CA ALA A 66 5.70 5.58 -11.24
C ALA A 66 5.81 4.63 -10.04
N PRO A 67 4.69 4.09 -9.56
CA PRO A 67 4.74 2.92 -8.70
C PRO A 67 5.21 1.72 -9.50
N LEU A 68 6.21 1.00 -8.97
CA LEU A 68 6.80 -0.15 -9.64
C LEU A 68 6.41 -1.44 -8.93
N LEU A 69 5.92 -2.40 -9.69
CA LEU A 69 5.80 -3.79 -9.25
C LEU A 69 7.07 -4.54 -9.62
N MET A 70 7.61 -5.35 -8.69
CA MET A 70 8.82 -6.13 -8.91
C MET A 70 8.66 -7.52 -8.31
N ARG A 71 9.19 -8.56 -8.98
CA ARG A 71 9.27 -9.93 -8.45
C ARG A 71 10.72 -10.28 -8.10
N VAL A 72 11.00 -10.37 -6.82
CA VAL A 72 12.33 -10.63 -6.26
C VAL A 72 12.46 -12.10 -5.90
N GLN A 73 13.41 -12.81 -6.52
CA GLN A 73 13.69 -14.22 -6.26
C GLN A 73 14.50 -14.37 -4.98
N LEU A 74 14.01 -15.14 -4.01
CA LEU A 74 14.64 -15.30 -2.71
C LEU A 74 15.73 -16.40 -2.68
N ASP A 75 15.82 -17.23 -3.69
CA ASP A 75 16.88 -18.20 -3.92
C ASP A 75 18.12 -17.60 -4.64
N ILE A 76 17.99 -16.38 -5.20
CA ILE A 76 19.08 -15.63 -5.83
C ILE A 76 19.68 -14.66 -4.82
N TRP A 77 20.94 -14.87 -4.42
CA TRP A 77 21.57 -14.06 -3.37
C TRP A 77 21.69 -12.57 -3.73
N GLN A 78 21.90 -12.23 -5.02
CA GLN A 78 21.96 -10.86 -5.50
C GLN A 78 20.61 -10.16 -5.32
N HIS A 79 19.51 -10.86 -5.60
CA HIS A 79 18.16 -10.35 -5.40
C HIS A 79 17.87 -10.11 -3.91
N LYS A 80 18.30 -11.02 -3.03
CA LYS A 80 18.17 -10.82 -1.57
C LYS A 80 19.00 -9.65 -1.06
N ALA A 81 20.20 -9.48 -1.56
CA ALA A 81 21.05 -8.34 -1.21
C ALA A 81 20.38 -7.03 -1.64
N TRP A 82 19.92 -6.98 -2.90
CA TRP A 82 19.22 -5.82 -3.43
C TRP A 82 17.91 -5.51 -2.65
N LEU A 83 17.13 -6.54 -2.28
CA LEU A 83 15.96 -6.37 -1.42
C LEU A 83 16.32 -5.74 -0.08
N SER A 84 17.41 -6.17 0.53
CA SER A 84 17.89 -5.63 1.81
C SER A 84 18.30 -4.15 1.67
N GLU A 85 18.94 -3.78 0.56
CA GLU A 85 19.29 -2.39 0.23
C GLU A 85 18.03 -1.56 -0.02
N LEU A 86 17.04 -2.09 -0.76
CA LEU A 86 15.75 -1.43 -0.99
C LEU A 86 15.02 -1.14 0.32
N MET A 87 14.95 -2.12 1.22
CA MET A 87 14.34 -1.96 2.55
C MET A 87 15.09 -0.95 3.43
N GLU A 88 16.41 -0.81 3.24
CA GLU A 88 17.22 0.24 3.90
C GLU A 88 16.90 1.61 3.32
N HIS A 89 16.91 1.70 1.99
CA HIS A 89 16.69 2.93 1.23
C HIS A 89 15.34 3.59 1.55
N PHE A 90 14.28 2.80 1.64
CA PHE A 90 12.93 3.27 1.99
C PHE A 90 12.59 3.15 3.48
N SER A 91 13.60 2.94 4.32
CA SER A 91 13.38 2.77 5.76
C SER A 91 12.65 3.95 6.39
N GLY A 92 11.54 3.65 7.04
CA GLY A 92 10.74 4.65 7.74
C GLY A 92 9.84 5.50 6.86
N THR A 93 9.71 5.11 5.59
CA THR A 93 8.75 5.72 4.65
C THR A 93 7.65 4.72 4.29
N PRO A 94 6.42 5.18 4.02
CA PRO A 94 5.28 4.31 3.71
C PRO A 94 5.25 3.91 2.21
N ARG A 95 6.35 3.34 1.71
CA ARG A 95 6.58 3.19 0.26
C ARG A 95 6.75 1.76 -0.22
N LEU A 96 6.82 0.79 0.69
CA LEU A 96 7.01 -0.62 0.35
C LEU A 96 5.79 -1.42 0.77
N LEU A 97 5.01 -1.88 -0.20
CA LEU A 97 3.92 -2.83 0.00
C LEU A 97 4.31 -4.16 -0.63
N MET A 98 4.38 -5.21 0.16
CA MET A 98 4.77 -6.55 -0.29
C MET A 98 3.58 -7.47 -0.38
N LEU A 99 3.61 -8.40 -1.32
CA LEU A 99 2.61 -9.44 -1.44
C LEU A 99 3.22 -10.78 -1.83
N VAL A 100 2.63 -11.85 -1.33
CA VAL A 100 2.94 -13.23 -1.69
C VAL A 100 1.81 -13.71 -2.59
N SER A 101 2.05 -13.76 -3.91
CA SER A 101 1.04 -14.09 -4.90
C SER A 101 1.46 -15.29 -5.75
N PRO A 102 0.63 -16.35 -5.87
CA PRO A 102 0.89 -17.48 -6.77
C PRO A 102 0.62 -17.17 -8.25
N LEU A 103 0.09 -15.98 -8.56
CA LEU A 103 -0.18 -15.59 -9.94
C LEU A 103 1.12 -15.44 -10.75
N SER A 104 1.04 -15.66 -12.07
CA SER A 104 2.12 -15.26 -12.97
C SER A 104 2.35 -13.75 -12.86
N PHE A 105 3.59 -13.31 -13.10
CA PHE A 105 3.93 -11.89 -12.98
C PHE A 105 3.07 -11.01 -13.90
N ASP A 106 2.83 -11.46 -15.13
CA ASP A 106 2.05 -10.71 -16.12
C ASP A 106 0.59 -10.54 -15.70
N LEU A 107 -0.06 -11.61 -15.18
CA LEU A 107 -1.42 -11.52 -14.65
C LEU A 107 -1.50 -10.57 -13.45
N LEU A 108 -0.47 -10.59 -12.61
CA LEU A 108 -0.40 -9.70 -11.45
C LEU A 108 -0.25 -8.23 -11.88
N CYS A 109 0.61 -7.94 -12.87
CA CYS A 109 0.77 -6.61 -13.46
C CYS A 109 -0.56 -6.04 -13.95
N GLU A 110 -1.25 -6.79 -14.81
CA GLU A 110 -2.53 -6.39 -15.38
C GLU A 110 -3.60 -6.14 -14.32
N HIS A 111 -3.65 -6.99 -13.31
CA HIS A 111 -4.63 -6.83 -12.22
C HIS A 111 -4.36 -5.60 -11.36
N LEU A 112 -3.11 -5.41 -10.93
CA LEU A 112 -2.73 -4.29 -10.08
C LEU A 112 -2.81 -2.95 -10.82
N LYS A 113 -2.52 -2.92 -12.12
CA LYS A 113 -2.74 -1.76 -12.99
C LYS A 113 -4.21 -1.34 -12.97
N LYS A 114 -5.16 -2.28 -13.10
CA LYS A 114 -6.61 -1.97 -13.01
C LYS A 114 -7.01 -1.41 -11.64
N ILE A 115 -6.43 -1.92 -10.55
CA ILE A 115 -6.70 -1.40 -9.21
C ILE A 115 -6.13 0.03 -9.02
N SER A 116 -5.06 0.38 -9.73
CA SER A 116 -4.43 1.71 -9.60
C SER A 116 -5.26 2.85 -10.19
N VAL A 117 -6.35 2.55 -10.88
CA VAL A 117 -7.27 3.53 -11.44
C VAL A 117 -8.63 3.37 -10.79
N ALA A 118 -9.19 4.46 -10.28
CA ALA A 118 -10.54 4.47 -9.75
C ALA A 118 -11.40 5.53 -10.45
N LYS A 119 -12.68 5.22 -10.59
CA LYS A 119 -13.71 6.12 -11.08
C LYS A 119 -14.50 6.68 -9.89
N TRP A 120 -14.80 7.97 -9.92
CA TRP A 120 -15.71 8.65 -9.04
C TRP A 120 -16.59 9.60 -9.84
N GLY A 121 -17.89 9.33 -9.88
CA GLY A 121 -18.82 9.97 -10.81
C GLY A 121 -18.39 9.74 -12.26
N GLU A 122 -18.15 10.82 -13.01
CA GLU A 122 -17.65 10.78 -14.40
C GLU A 122 -16.13 10.97 -14.50
N GLN A 123 -15.42 11.06 -13.37
CA GLN A 123 -13.98 11.30 -13.33
C GLN A 123 -13.21 10.03 -13.04
N PHE A 124 -12.01 9.94 -13.63
CA PHE A 124 -11.03 8.89 -13.33
C PHE A 124 -9.81 9.52 -12.67
N GLY A 125 -9.22 8.78 -11.75
CA GLY A 125 -8.01 9.22 -11.06
C GLY A 125 -7.16 8.06 -10.58
N LEU A 126 -5.91 8.36 -10.25
CA LEU A 126 -5.00 7.38 -9.68
C LEU A 126 -5.42 7.04 -8.25
N LEU A 127 -5.70 5.77 -8.00
CA LEU A 127 -5.88 5.23 -6.67
C LEU A 127 -4.55 4.68 -6.16
N ARG A 128 -3.91 5.43 -5.28
CA ARG A 128 -2.62 5.07 -4.70
C ARG A 128 -2.76 3.96 -3.63
N PHE A 129 -3.37 2.84 -4.01
CA PHE A 129 -3.56 1.70 -3.11
C PHE A 129 -2.23 1.14 -2.56
N TYR A 130 -1.14 1.34 -3.29
CA TYR A 130 0.22 0.91 -2.92
C TYR A 130 0.88 1.76 -1.82
N ASP A 131 0.31 2.92 -1.46
CA ASP A 131 0.73 3.69 -0.28
C ASP A 131 0.31 2.93 0.98
N THR A 132 1.28 2.56 1.80
CA THR A 132 1.03 1.74 3.00
C THR A 132 0.28 2.47 4.11
N ARG A 133 0.00 3.75 3.97
CA ARG A 133 -0.92 4.51 4.83
C ARG A 133 -2.38 4.33 4.39
N VAL A 134 -2.57 4.14 3.08
CA VAL A 134 -3.88 4.04 2.43
C VAL A 134 -4.34 2.58 2.35
N PHE A 135 -3.47 1.67 1.94
CA PHE A 135 -3.77 0.25 1.71
C PHE A 135 -4.55 -0.43 2.85
N PRO A 136 -4.16 -0.28 4.14
CA PRO A 136 -4.88 -0.94 5.23
C PRO A 136 -6.34 -0.53 5.30
N LEU A 137 -6.62 0.76 5.12
CA LEU A 137 -7.98 1.29 5.21
C LEU A 137 -8.82 0.93 3.98
N LEU A 138 -8.24 0.91 2.78
CA LEU A 138 -8.93 0.36 1.60
C LEU A 138 -9.35 -1.09 1.85
N ALA A 139 -8.45 -1.91 2.36
CA ALA A 139 -8.71 -3.33 2.58
C ALA A 139 -9.68 -3.61 3.74
N THR A 140 -9.79 -2.73 4.74
CA THR A 140 -10.59 -3.00 5.95
C THR A 140 -11.86 -2.18 6.06
N ASP A 141 -11.85 -0.91 5.66
CA ASP A 141 -12.90 0.05 5.95
C ASP A 141 -13.59 0.63 4.68
N VAL A 142 -12.80 1.14 3.72
CA VAL A 142 -13.33 1.93 2.60
C VAL A 142 -13.99 1.06 1.53
N PHE A 143 -13.30 0.00 1.10
CA PHE A 143 -13.80 -0.84 0.01
C PHE A 143 -14.99 -1.69 0.45
N ASN A 144 -15.99 -1.82 -0.43
CA ASN A 144 -17.05 -2.81 -0.28
C ASN A 144 -16.50 -4.23 -0.48
N LEU A 145 -17.34 -5.25 -0.25
CA LEU A 145 -16.92 -6.63 -0.30
C LEU A 145 -16.34 -7.05 -1.67
N GLU A 146 -16.91 -6.57 -2.76
CA GLU A 146 -16.44 -6.90 -4.10
C GLU A 146 -15.09 -6.25 -4.40
N GLN A 147 -14.94 -4.98 -4.10
CA GLN A 147 -13.67 -4.26 -4.25
C GLN A 147 -12.56 -4.86 -3.35
N LYS A 148 -12.89 -5.26 -2.10
CA LYS A 148 -11.94 -5.96 -1.22
C LYS A 148 -11.44 -7.26 -1.84
N LYS A 149 -12.31 -8.04 -2.47
CA LYS A 149 -11.93 -9.26 -3.18
C LYS A 149 -10.92 -8.98 -4.29
N ARG A 150 -11.02 -7.84 -5.01
CA ARG A 150 -10.02 -7.48 -6.03
C ARG A 150 -8.61 -7.33 -5.46
N LEU A 151 -8.48 -6.92 -4.19
CA LEU A 151 -7.19 -6.89 -3.49
C LEU A 151 -6.81 -8.27 -2.91
N THR A 152 -7.76 -8.97 -2.30
CA THR A 152 -7.44 -10.14 -1.48
C THR A 152 -7.32 -11.43 -2.28
N ASP A 153 -8.09 -11.59 -3.37
CA ASP A 153 -8.13 -12.84 -4.16
C ASP A 153 -6.87 -13.07 -5.02
N ILE A 154 -6.00 -12.07 -5.15
CA ILE A 154 -4.75 -12.17 -5.93
C ILE A 154 -3.53 -12.57 -5.10
N ALA A 155 -3.65 -12.63 -3.79
CA ALA A 155 -2.53 -12.87 -2.89
C ALA A 155 -2.90 -13.85 -1.77
N LEU A 156 -1.91 -14.59 -1.30
CA LEU A 156 -1.97 -15.35 -0.06
C LEU A 156 -1.80 -14.40 1.14
N PHE A 157 -0.90 -13.45 1.02
CA PHE A 157 -0.60 -12.47 2.06
C PHE A 157 -0.17 -11.14 1.46
N TRP A 158 -0.51 -10.06 2.18
CA TRP A 158 0.04 -8.72 2.02
C TRP A 158 0.83 -8.35 3.26
N SER A 159 1.89 -7.54 3.11
CA SER A 159 2.69 -7.08 4.24
C SER A 159 3.30 -5.71 3.99
N TRP A 160 3.36 -4.90 5.04
CA TRP A 160 3.95 -3.56 5.05
C TRP A 160 4.50 -3.22 6.44
N MET A 161 5.22 -2.12 6.53
CA MET A 161 5.56 -1.51 7.82
C MET A 161 4.50 -0.47 8.18
N ASP A 162 3.94 -0.55 9.39
CA ASP A 162 3.01 0.46 9.93
C ASP A 162 3.73 1.78 10.28
N ARG A 163 2.99 2.75 10.81
CA ARG A 163 3.52 4.06 11.24
C ARG A 163 4.53 3.95 12.38
N ASP A 164 4.49 2.89 13.16
CA ASP A 164 5.43 2.58 14.24
C ASP A 164 6.63 1.73 13.75
N LYS A 165 6.72 1.53 12.44
CA LYS A 165 7.75 0.70 11.78
C LYS A 165 7.74 -0.74 12.26
N SER A 166 6.57 -1.28 12.52
CA SER A 166 6.37 -2.69 12.86
C SER A 166 5.80 -3.42 11.63
N PRO A 167 6.26 -4.63 11.32
CA PRO A 167 5.73 -5.40 10.20
C PRO A 167 4.29 -5.83 10.49
N VAL A 168 3.39 -5.55 9.55
CA VAL A 168 1.99 -5.93 9.59
C VAL A 168 1.69 -6.89 8.45
N TRP A 169 0.80 -7.84 8.69
CA TRP A 169 0.37 -8.85 7.75
C TRP A 169 -1.14 -8.88 7.62
N LEU A 170 -1.61 -8.93 6.38
CA LEU A 170 -3.00 -9.15 6.03
C LEU A 170 -3.10 -10.44 5.21
N ALA A 171 -3.91 -11.38 5.67
CA ALA A 171 -4.22 -12.59 4.91
C ALA A 171 -5.03 -12.23 3.66
N GLY A 172 -4.62 -12.77 2.52
CA GLY A 172 -5.41 -12.76 1.31
C GLY A 172 -6.42 -13.91 1.30
N SER A 173 -7.18 -13.99 0.23
CA SER A 173 -8.19 -15.03 0.00
C SER A 173 -7.96 -15.81 -1.30
N PHE A 174 -6.71 -15.78 -1.80
CA PHE A 174 -6.36 -16.53 -3.00
C PHE A 174 -6.76 -18.01 -2.87
N ASN A 175 -7.54 -18.49 -3.84
CA ASN A 175 -7.93 -19.89 -3.91
C ASN A 175 -7.35 -20.52 -5.19
N PRO A 176 -6.41 -21.47 -5.08
CA PRO A 176 -5.80 -22.12 -6.23
C PRO A 176 -6.78 -23.03 -7.02
N GLU A 177 -7.89 -23.44 -6.39
CA GLU A 177 -8.92 -24.26 -7.05
C GLU A 177 -9.84 -23.42 -7.95
N VAL A 178 -9.86 -22.12 -7.79
CA VAL A 178 -10.60 -21.19 -8.65
C VAL A 178 -9.66 -20.74 -9.75
N ASN A 179 -9.98 -21.05 -11.00
CA ASN A 179 -9.28 -20.48 -12.15
C ASN A 179 -9.36 -18.96 -12.06
N PHE A 180 -8.22 -18.31 -11.80
CA PHE A 180 -8.14 -16.87 -11.82
C PHE A 180 -8.32 -16.40 -13.25
N VAL A 181 -9.55 -16.06 -13.59
CA VAL A 181 -9.88 -15.45 -14.88
C VAL A 181 -9.79 -13.94 -14.70
N MET A 182 -8.93 -13.32 -15.50
CA MET A 182 -8.91 -11.86 -15.62
C MET A 182 -10.26 -11.36 -16.10
N SER A 183 -11.17 -11.12 -15.15
CA SER A 183 -12.40 -10.40 -15.49
C SER A 183 -12.08 -8.94 -15.76
N ASP A 184 -12.78 -8.35 -16.70
CA ASP A 184 -12.75 -6.91 -16.81
C ASP A 184 -13.49 -6.32 -15.61
N PHE A 185 -12.84 -5.41 -14.88
CA PHE A 185 -13.42 -4.72 -13.73
C PHE A 185 -12.87 -3.31 -13.64
N GLU A 186 -13.66 -2.46 -13.02
CA GLU A 186 -13.33 -1.07 -12.69
C GLU A 186 -13.54 -0.85 -11.19
N ILE A 187 -12.64 -0.15 -10.54
CA ILE A 187 -12.85 0.32 -9.17
C ILE A 187 -13.68 1.60 -9.25
N SER A 188 -14.95 1.51 -8.91
CA SER A 188 -15.85 2.68 -8.83
C SER A 188 -16.09 3.02 -7.37
N LEU A 189 -15.78 4.27 -6.99
CA LEU A 189 -15.95 4.78 -5.63
C LEU A 189 -17.26 5.58 -5.57
N ASP A 190 -18.05 5.35 -4.53
CA ASP A 190 -19.17 6.23 -4.17
C ASP A 190 -18.67 7.44 -3.35
N ASP A 191 -19.57 8.40 -3.10
CA ASP A 191 -19.24 9.64 -2.39
C ASP A 191 -18.74 9.35 -0.96
N ASN A 192 -19.33 8.39 -0.26
CA ASN A 192 -18.93 8.02 1.09
C ASN A 192 -17.49 7.42 1.09
N GLN A 193 -17.18 6.55 0.13
CA GLN A 193 -15.83 5.97 -0.01
C GLN A 193 -14.80 7.07 -0.31
N PHE A 194 -15.15 8.02 -1.18
CA PHE A 194 -14.28 9.16 -1.51
C PHE A 194 -14.03 10.06 -0.29
N GLU A 195 -15.07 10.39 0.47
CA GLU A 195 -14.96 11.16 1.71
C GLU A 195 -14.11 10.45 2.76
N ARG A 196 -14.26 9.12 2.92
CA ARG A 196 -13.41 8.34 3.83
C ARG A 196 -11.94 8.35 3.42
N ILE A 197 -11.64 8.35 2.12
CA ILE A 197 -10.25 8.53 1.62
C ILE A 197 -9.73 9.94 1.96
N ALA A 198 -10.55 10.98 1.83
CA ALA A 198 -10.17 12.33 2.24
C ALA A 198 -9.88 12.41 3.75
N CYS A 199 -10.72 11.78 4.58
CA CYS A 199 -10.50 11.71 6.04
C CYS A 199 -9.16 11.06 6.43
N MET A 200 -8.58 10.19 5.58
CA MET A 200 -7.23 9.66 5.83
C MET A 200 -6.17 10.76 5.81
N SER A 201 -6.25 11.68 4.84
CA SER A 201 -5.30 12.79 4.74
C SER A 201 -5.41 13.74 5.93
N ASP A 202 -6.63 14.04 6.35
CA ASP A 202 -6.87 14.90 7.50
C ASP A 202 -6.32 14.25 8.79
N ALA A 203 -6.63 12.97 8.98
CA ALA A 203 -6.12 12.21 10.14
C ALA A 203 -4.59 12.11 10.17
N GLU A 204 -3.93 11.94 9.01
CA GLU A 204 -2.48 11.89 8.92
C GLU A 204 -1.86 13.26 9.30
N ASN A 205 -2.43 14.34 8.80
CA ASN A 205 -1.99 15.70 9.10
C ASN A 205 -2.15 16.01 10.59
N ILE A 206 -3.31 15.69 11.17
CA ILE A 206 -3.60 15.93 12.58
C ILE A 206 -2.71 15.06 13.47
N ALA A 207 -2.61 13.76 13.23
CA ALA A 207 -1.81 12.84 14.03
C ALA A 207 -0.30 13.13 13.98
N SER A 208 0.20 13.74 12.89
CA SER A 208 1.60 14.11 12.75
C SER A 208 1.91 15.49 13.35
N SER A 209 0.90 16.33 13.59
CA SER A 209 1.06 17.64 14.21
C SER A 209 1.49 17.51 15.67
N GLU A 210 2.47 18.32 16.10
CA GLU A 210 2.93 18.37 17.50
C GLU A 210 1.80 18.78 18.45
N ARG A 211 0.83 19.55 17.97
CA ARG A 211 -0.31 20.07 18.73
C ARG A 211 -1.26 18.94 19.19
N PHE A 212 -1.48 17.95 18.34
CA PHE A 212 -2.49 16.90 18.58
C PHE A 212 -1.88 15.55 18.94
N ARG A 213 -0.58 15.36 18.65
CA ARG A 213 0.08 14.08 18.88
C ARG A 213 0.23 13.78 20.37
N ASN A 214 -0.42 12.72 20.83
CA ASN A 214 -0.23 12.20 22.17
C ASN A 214 0.94 11.19 22.19
N ASN A 215 2.04 11.57 22.83
CA ASN A 215 3.25 10.74 22.90
C ASN A 215 3.12 9.53 23.86
N ALA A 216 2.03 9.41 24.61
CA ALA A 216 1.74 8.23 25.42
C ALA A 216 1.25 7.05 24.56
N PHE A 217 0.80 7.33 23.33
CA PHE A 217 0.31 6.34 22.39
C PHE A 217 1.23 6.16 21.19
N SER A 218 1.10 5.03 20.50
CA SER A 218 1.79 4.78 19.24
C SER A 218 1.29 5.72 18.14
N LYS A 219 2.09 5.88 17.07
CA LYS A 219 1.68 6.68 15.89
C LYS A 219 0.46 6.08 15.21
N GLU A 220 0.38 4.75 15.12
CA GLU A 220 -0.75 4.05 14.54
C GLU A 220 -2.01 4.26 15.38
N HIS A 221 -1.90 4.28 16.71
CA HIS A 221 -3.03 4.58 17.60
C HIS A 221 -3.52 6.03 17.41
N ASN A 222 -2.62 7.02 17.42
CA ASN A 222 -2.97 8.43 17.18
C ASN A 222 -3.70 8.59 15.84
N PHE A 223 -3.14 8.02 14.76
CA PHE A 223 -3.78 8.06 13.45
C PHE A 223 -5.17 7.42 13.46
N SER A 224 -5.30 6.22 14.01
CA SER A 224 -6.58 5.48 14.07
C SER A 224 -7.64 6.23 14.88
N HIS A 225 -7.24 6.96 15.93
CA HIS A 225 -8.13 7.81 16.69
C HIS A 225 -8.66 8.96 15.82
N TYR A 226 -7.77 9.75 15.22
CA TYR A 226 -8.17 10.91 14.42
C TYR A 226 -8.90 10.53 13.14
N TYR A 227 -8.59 9.38 12.53
CA TYR A 227 -9.35 8.87 11.40
C TYR A 227 -10.81 8.60 11.77
N ARG A 228 -11.06 7.91 12.89
CA ARG A 228 -12.43 7.67 13.36
C ARG A 228 -13.18 8.95 13.72
N VAL A 229 -12.48 9.93 14.28
CA VAL A 229 -13.06 11.24 14.58
C VAL A 229 -13.41 11.97 13.28
N ALA A 230 -12.48 12.03 12.31
CA ALA A 230 -12.70 12.67 11.02
C ALA A 230 -13.91 12.06 10.28
N VAL A 231 -13.97 10.74 10.18
CA VAL A 231 -15.11 10.03 9.55
C VAL A 231 -16.43 10.40 10.23
N ARG A 232 -16.48 10.36 11.57
CA ARG A 232 -17.71 10.70 12.31
C ARG A 232 -18.16 12.13 12.07
N ILE A 233 -17.23 13.08 12.04
CA ILE A 233 -17.53 14.50 11.82
C ILE A 233 -18.05 14.71 10.40
N THR A 234 -17.44 14.09 9.40
CA THR A 234 -17.86 14.13 7.99
C THR A 234 -19.25 13.51 7.82
N GLU A 235 -19.52 12.36 8.41
CA GLU A 235 -20.84 11.70 8.38
C GLU A 235 -21.95 12.57 9.03
N GLN A 236 -21.61 13.50 9.92
CA GLN A 236 -22.53 14.48 10.51
C GLN A 236 -22.74 15.72 9.60
N GLY A 237 -22.13 15.77 8.42
CA GLY A 237 -22.24 16.86 7.46
C GLY A 237 -21.47 18.13 7.84
N PHE A 238 -20.44 18.01 8.68
CA PHE A 238 -19.58 19.15 9.01
C PHE A 238 -18.67 19.49 7.81
N LEU A 239 -18.65 20.76 7.42
CA LEU A 239 -17.91 21.27 6.26
C LEU A 239 -16.73 22.19 6.66
N GLY A 240 -16.33 22.20 7.90
CA GLY A 240 -15.25 23.05 8.40
C GLY A 240 -13.91 22.31 8.52
N ASP A 241 -12.94 22.99 9.14
CA ASP A 241 -11.65 22.38 9.48
C ASP A 241 -11.81 21.37 10.63
N ILE A 242 -11.42 20.13 10.37
CA ILE A 242 -11.56 19.02 11.34
C ILE A 242 -10.67 19.23 12.55
N ALA A 243 -9.47 19.82 12.39
CA ALA A 243 -8.56 20.10 13.50
C ALA A 243 -9.15 21.15 14.46
N ASP A 244 -9.79 22.20 13.92
CA ASP A 244 -10.49 23.20 14.72
C ASP A 244 -11.68 22.61 15.46
N PHE A 245 -12.44 21.69 14.81
CA PHE A 245 -13.55 20.99 15.46
C PHE A 245 -13.09 20.12 16.63
N ILE A 246 -12.00 19.35 16.43
CA ILE A 246 -11.41 18.50 17.48
C ILE A 246 -11.05 19.34 18.71
N GLU A 247 -10.38 20.48 18.51
CA GLU A 247 -10.00 21.36 19.61
C GLU A 247 -11.20 21.96 20.35
N GLN A 248 -12.19 22.48 19.60
CA GLN A 248 -13.39 23.08 20.20
C GLN A 248 -14.21 22.08 21.02
N HIS A 249 -14.16 20.79 20.68
CA HIS A 249 -14.96 19.74 21.33
C HIS A 249 -14.11 18.81 22.23
N HIS A 250 -12.83 19.14 22.45
CA HIS A 250 -11.92 18.37 23.31
C HIS A 250 -11.84 16.89 22.92
N LEU A 251 -11.69 16.61 21.61
CA LEU A 251 -11.63 15.25 21.04
C LEU A 251 -10.18 14.78 20.78
N GLU A 252 -9.21 15.37 21.46
CA GLU A 252 -7.80 14.96 21.39
C GLU A 252 -7.63 13.52 21.91
N CYS A 253 -6.56 12.86 21.39
CA CYS A 253 -6.22 11.47 21.72
C CYS A 253 -5.70 11.32 23.16
#